data_fba31deb9515a6537ac0a689b9e25729
#
_entry.id   fba31deb9515a6537ac0a689b9e25729
#
_cell.length_a   1.000
_cell.length_b   1.000
_cell.length_c   1.000
_cell.angle_alpha   90.00
_cell.angle_beta   90.00
_cell.angle_gamma   90.00
#
_symmetry.space_group_name_H-M   'P 1'
#
loop_
_entity.id
_entity.type
_entity.pdbx_description
1 polymer ?
#
loop_
_entity_poly.entity_id
_entity_poly.type
_entity_poly.pdbx_seq_one_letter_code
_entity_poly.pdbx_strand_id
1 'polypeptide(L)'
;MEFNIMNMPLVKHFPIRNLKFFVKHSPQTHYWMGNSAGLTYAMLTLSAMFPAGERFFIQSVRKSRQNPKSKHDLDLQKQITNFIAQEAIHTREHIHFNQYFPINETRIAELEQKTDYAIQLLSQLVSNLFGQFGISKQESDLFLTAALEHCTSTISAQFLKSPKFNQLIQDPEILKFWVWHAIEEIEHKNVAFDLLEKVYDKSKKYYTLRA
;
A
#
# COMPACT_ATOMS: atom_id res chain seq x y z
N MET A 1 9.05 -12.96 22.34
CA MET A 1 7.61 -13.13 22.07
C MET A 1 7.48 -13.33 20.57
N GLU A 2 7.24 -14.55 20.09
CA GLU A 2 7.03 -14.81 18.67
C GLU A 2 5.62 -14.34 18.32
N PHE A 3 5.53 -13.28 17.54
CA PHE A 3 4.26 -12.84 16.97
C PHE A 3 3.87 -13.80 15.83
N ASN A 4 2.89 -14.66 16.08
CA ASN A 4 2.34 -15.54 15.06
C ASN A 4 1.34 -14.76 14.17
N ILE A 5 1.85 -14.02 13.20
CA ILE A 5 1.07 -13.15 12.31
C ILE A 5 0.13 -13.96 11.38
N MET A 6 0.42 -15.26 11.16
CA MET A 6 -0.43 -16.11 10.31
C MET A 6 -1.81 -16.39 10.90
N ASN A 7 -1.97 -16.26 12.21
CA ASN A 7 -3.22 -16.52 12.93
C ASN A 7 -3.84 -15.24 13.53
N MET A 8 -3.42 -14.05 13.06
CA MET A 8 -4.15 -12.84 13.44
C MET A 8 -5.57 -12.94 12.86
N PRO A 9 -6.61 -12.85 13.71
CA PRO A 9 -7.97 -12.84 13.21
C PRO A 9 -8.13 -11.68 12.24
N LEU A 10 -8.87 -11.92 11.15
CA LEU A 10 -9.26 -10.87 10.22
C LEU A 10 -9.88 -9.71 11.02
N VAL A 11 -9.13 -8.61 11.13
CA VAL A 11 -9.60 -7.44 11.85
C VAL A 11 -10.64 -6.76 10.96
N LYS A 12 -11.91 -7.08 11.17
CA LYS A 12 -13.02 -6.48 10.41
C LYS A 12 -13.12 -4.96 10.58
N HIS A 13 -12.56 -4.44 11.66
CA HIS A 13 -12.58 -3.01 11.97
C HIS A 13 -11.22 -2.57 12.49
N PHE A 14 -10.42 -2.03 11.61
CA PHE A 14 -9.13 -1.42 11.95
C PHE A 14 -9.29 0.09 12.19
N PRO A 15 -8.52 0.69 13.13
CA PRO A 15 -8.63 2.10 13.48
C PRO A 15 -7.95 3.00 12.44
N ILE A 16 -8.44 4.23 12.27
CA ILE A 16 -7.71 5.28 11.55
C ILE A 16 -6.72 5.93 12.53
N ARG A 17 -5.42 5.77 12.30
CA ARG A 17 -4.36 6.38 13.11
C ARG A 17 -3.79 7.60 12.39
N ASN A 18 -4.27 8.80 12.74
CA ASN A 18 -3.73 10.03 12.19
C ASN A 18 -2.42 10.41 12.89
N LEU A 19 -1.38 9.62 12.68
CA LEU A 19 -0.06 9.86 13.23
C LEU A 19 0.70 10.90 12.41
N LYS A 20 1.66 11.56 13.07
CA LYS A 20 2.64 12.44 12.46
C LYS A 20 4.02 12.04 12.96
N PHE A 21 4.98 12.03 12.06
CA PHE A 21 6.34 11.62 12.36
C PHE A 21 7.29 12.82 12.21
N PHE A 22 8.17 12.99 13.19
CA PHE A 22 9.14 14.10 13.23
C PHE A 22 10.55 13.52 13.20
N VAL A 23 11.03 13.20 12.01
CA VAL A 23 12.41 12.75 11.81
C VAL A 23 13.33 13.96 11.95
N LYS A 24 14.25 13.92 12.91
CA LYS A 24 15.26 14.95 13.08
C LYS A 24 16.41 14.64 12.13
N HIS A 25 16.66 15.53 11.17
CA HIS A 25 17.84 15.42 10.34
C HIS A 25 19.10 15.62 11.20
N SER A 26 19.91 14.57 11.31
CA SER A 26 21.23 14.64 11.95
C SER A 26 22.26 13.95 11.07
N PRO A 27 23.56 14.31 11.16
CA PRO A 27 24.60 13.58 10.43
C PRO A 27 24.61 12.08 10.71
N GLN A 28 24.18 11.66 11.93
CA GLN A 28 24.09 10.27 12.34
C GLN A 28 22.92 9.54 11.65
N THR A 29 21.90 10.26 11.17
CA THR A 29 20.76 9.68 10.45
C THR A 29 20.94 9.68 8.94
N HIS A 30 22.08 10.11 8.42
CA HIS A 30 22.31 10.20 6.97
C HIS A 30 22.15 8.84 6.28
N TYR A 31 22.74 7.79 6.86
CA TYR A 31 22.54 6.40 6.41
C TYR A 31 21.87 5.59 7.51
N TRP A 32 20.61 5.93 7.79
CA TRP A 32 19.83 5.41 8.91
C TRP A 32 19.56 3.90 8.86
N MET A 33 19.74 3.28 7.70
CA MET A 33 19.58 1.84 7.51
C MET A 33 20.93 1.13 7.58
N GLY A 34 21.35 0.74 8.80
CA GLY A 34 22.56 -0.01 9.08
C GLY A 34 23.86 0.68 8.61
N ASN A 35 23.92 2.00 8.65
CA ASN A 35 25.03 2.81 8.08
C ASN A 35 25.35 2.49 6.62
N SER A 36 24.42 1.94 5.87
CA SER A 36 24.57 1.57 4.47
C SER A 36 23.86 2.56 3.57
N ALA A 37 24.61 3.22 2.67
CA ALA A 37 24.04 4.08 1.65
C ALA A 37 23.07 3.30 0.74
N GLY A 38 23.45 2.11 0.31
CA GLY A 38 22.61 1.27 -0.57
C GLY A 38 21.28 0.91 0.07
N LEU A 39 21.26 0.44 1.33
CA LEU A 39 20.02 0.11 2.03
C LEU A 39 19.17 1.34 2.30
N THR A 40 19.78 2.44 2.73
CA THR A 40 19.06 3.70 2.97
C THR A 40 18.39 4.22 1.71
N TYR A 41 19.12 4.26 0.59
CA TYR A 41 18.53 4.71 -0.69
C TYR A 41 17.49 3.73 -1.24
N ALA A 42 17.63 2.43 -1.02
CA ALA A 42 16.60 1.45 -1.39
C ALA A 42 15.29 1.72 -0.64
N MET A 43 15.34 1.96 0.68
CA MET A 43 14.16 2.28 1.47
C MET A 43 13.56 3.65 1.13
N LEU A 44 14.41 4.65 0.82
CA LEU A 44 13.94 5.97 0.36
C LEU A 44 13.29 5.89 -1.02
N THR A 45 13.82 5.06 -1.91
CA THR A 45 13.21 4.78 -3.22
C THR A 45 11.82 4.16 -3.04
N LEU A 46 11.72 3.16 -2.18
CA LEU A 46 10.44 2.53 -1.85
C LEU A 46 9.45 3.57 -1.28
N SER A 47 9.90 4.38 -0.31
CA SER A 47 9.09 5.47 0.26
C SER A 47 8.61 6.48 -0.79
N ALA A 48 9.44 6.82 -1.77
CA ALA A 48 9.08 7.76 -2.84
C ALA A 48 8.09 7.15 -3.86
N MET A 49 7.99 5.83 -3.93
CA MET A 49 7.03 5.14 -4.81
C MET A 49 5.63 5.02 -4.20
N PHE A 50 5.52 4.94 -2.88
CA PHE A 50 4.24 4.73 -2.19
C PHE A 50 3.17 5.78 -2.54
N PRO A 51 3.43 7.11 -2.55
CA PRO A 51 2.40 8.10 -2.84
C PRO A 51 1.66 7.89 -4.16
N ALA A 52 2.35 7.43 -5.20
CA ALA A 52 1.72 7.14 -6.49
C ALA A 52 0.86 5.86 -6.42
N GLY A 53 1.36 4.81 -5.76
CA GLY A 53 0.64 3.55 -5.56
C GLY A 53 -0.63 3.74 -4.75
N GLU A 54 -0.51 4.37 -3.60
CA GLU A 54 -1.61 4.60 -2.66
C GLU A 54 -2.72 5.47 -3.27
N ARG A 55 -2.36 6.49 -4.06
CA ARG A 55 -3.36 7.26 -4.82
C ARG A 55 -4.11 6.41 -5.85
N PHE A 56 -3.42 5.48 -6.51
CA PHE A 56 -4.06 4.54 -7.41
C PHE A 56 -5.02 3.62 -6.65
N PHE A 57 -4.63 3.07 -5.50
CA PHE A 57 -5.48 2.23 -4.63
C PHE A 57 -6.73 2.99 -4.20
N ILE A 58 -6.57 4.19 -3.66
CA ILE A 58 -7.70 5.05 -3.27
C ILE A 58 -8.67 5.26 -4.43
N GLN A 59 -8.16 5.55 -5.63
CA GLN A 59 -9.03 5.83 -6.79
C GLN A 59 -9.79 4.59 -7.25
N SER A 60 -9.15 3.42 -7.34
CA SER A 60 -9.78 2.18 -7.78
C SER A 60 -10.87 1.72 -6.83
N VAL A 61 -10.59 1.74 -5.51
CA VAL A 61 -11.55 1.39 -4.45
C VAL A 61 -12.69 2.39 -4.41
N ARG A 62 -12.41 3.69 -4.51
CA ARG A 62 -13.41 4.76 -4.50
C ARG A 62 -14.39 4.67 -5.67
N LYS A 63 -13.91 4.33 -6.87
CA LYS A 63 -14.76 4.09 -8.04
C LYS A 63 -15.66 2.87 -7.84
N SER A 64 -15.11 1.79 -7.27
CA SER A 64 -15.80 0.50 -7.13
C SER A 64 -16.79 0.46 -5.96
N ARG A 65 -16.62 1.30 -4.91
CA ARG A 65 -17.50 1.34 -3.74
C ARG A 65 -18.96 1.68 -4.06
N GLN A 66 -19.20 2.41 -5.17
CA GLN A 66 -20.54 2.83 -5.59
C GLN A 66 -21.29 1.76 -6.38
N ASN A 67 -20.68 0.59 -6.61
CA ASN A 67 -21.33 -0.51 -7.30
C ASN A 67 -22.62 -0.93 -6.55
N PRO A 68 -23.75 -1.15 -7.26
CA PRO A 68 -25.01 -1.58 -6.63
C PRO A 68 -24.88 -2.80 -5.74
N LYS A 69 -23.94 -3.71 -6.03
CA LYS A 69 -23.71 -4.93 -5.24
C LYS A 69 -23.00 -4.68 -3.90
N SER A 70 -22.24 -3.59 -3.78
CA SER A 70 -21.43 -3.27 -2.58
C SER A 70 -21.99 -2.11 -1.77
N LYS A 71 -22.70 -1.16 -2.39
CA LYS A 71 -23.11 0.10 -1.76
C LYS A 71 -23.99 -0.04 -0.51
N HIS A 72 -24.70 -1.15 -0.38
CA HIS A 72 -25.61 -1.43 0.76
C HIS A 72 -24.97 -2.33 1.83
N ASP A 73 -23.75 -2.79 1.62
CA ASP A 73 -22.97 -3.54 2.61
C ASP A 73 -22.27 -2.58 3.57
N LEU A 74 -22.94 -2.28 4.69
CA LEU A 74 -22.48 -1.25 5.65
C LEU A 74 -21.10 -1.57 6.25
N ASP A 75 -20.82 -2.84 6.53
CA ASP A 75 -19.53 -3.25 7.08
C ASP A 75 -18.40 -3.05 6.07
N LEU A 76 -18.62 -3.48 4.83
CA LEU A 76 -17.65 -3.26 3.75
C LEU A 76 -17.46 -1.76 3.46
N GLN A 77 -18.55 -0.97 3.46
CA GLN A 77 -18.45 0.49 3.26
C GLN A 77 -17.65 1.19 4.36
N LYS A 78 -17.73 0.70 5.60
CA LYS A 78 -16.93 1.19 6.72
C LYS A 78 -15.45 0.82 6.55
N GLN A 79 -15.16 -0.43 6.20
CA GLN A 79 -13.78 -0.88 5.91
C GLN A 79 -13.17 -0.08 4.76
N ILE A 80 -13.90 0.14 3.66
CA ILE A 80 -13.48 0.98 2.53
C ILE A 80 -13.18 2.42 3.00
N THR A 81 -13.98 2.97 3.88
CA THR A 81 -13.77 4.33 4.39
C THR A 81 -12.49 4.42 5.20
N ASN A 82 -12.24 3.42 6.06
CA ASN A 82 -11.01 3.36 6.87
C ASN A 82 -9.77 3.13 5.99
N PHE A 83 -9.85 2.23 5.03
CA PHE A 83 -8.81 2.00 4.02
C PHE A 83 -8.41 3.31 3.30
N ILE A 84 -9.38 4.00 2.71
CA ILE A 84 -9.13 5.26 2.00
C ILE A 84 -8.49 6.31 2.93
N ALA A 85 -8.86 6.33 4.21
CA ALA A 85 -8.30 7.26 5.18
C ALA A 85 -6.86 6.88 5.57
N GLN A 86 -6.57 5.59 5.81
CA GLN A 86 -5.21 5.12 6.10
C GLN A 86 -4.28 5.39 4.91
N GLU A 87 -4.67 5.02 3.69
CA GLU A 87 -3.89 5.27 2.47
C GLU A 87 -3.61 6.77 2.22
N ALA A 88 -4.59 7.63 2.51
CA ALA A 88 -4.37 9.07 2.40
C ALA A 88 -3.38 9.61 3.45
N ILE A 89 -3.36 9.01 4.64
CA ILE A 89 -2.40 9.34 5.69
C ILE A 89 -1.01 8.79 5.33
N HIS A 90 -0.90 7.57 4.81
CA HIS A 90 0.34 6.99 4.28
C HIS A 90 0.96 7.90 3.23
N THR A 91 0.19 8.27 2.20
CA THR A 91 0.61 9.21 1.14
C THR A 91 1.20 10.49 1.73
N ARG A 92 0.50 11.12 2.67
CA ARG A 92 0.95 12.36 3.32
C ARG A 92 2.26 12.16 4.08
N GLU A 93 2.34 11.11 4.89
CA GLU A 93 3.50 10.88 5.74
C GLU A 93 4.72 10.44 4.95
N HIS A 94 4.56 9.68 3.86
CA HIS A 94 5.66 9.38 2.93
C HIS A 94 6.20 10.62 2.21
N ILE A 95 5.32 11.52 1.79
CA ILE A 95 5.74 12.81 1.21
C ILE A 95 6.55 13.61 2.23
N HIS A 96 6.08 13.71 3.49
CA HIS A 96 6.81 14.39 4.56
C HIS A 96 8.13 13.69 4.87
N PHE A 97 8.13 12.37 5.01
CA PHE A 97 9.32 11.58 5.30
C PHE A 97 10.42 11.82 4.25
N ASN A 98 10.06 11.81 2.98
CA ASN A 98 11.00 12.01 1.88
C ASN A 98 11.64 13.40 1.91
N GLN A 99 10.98 14.42 2.46
CA GLN A 99 11.51 15.79 2.59
C GLN A 99 12.61 15.93 3.66
N TYR A 100 12.70 15.00 4.62
CA TYR A 100 13.74 15.05 5.65
C TYR A 100 15.14 14.67 5.16
N PHE A 101 15.24 14.05 4.00
CA PHE A 101 16.51 13.56 3.50
C PHE A 101 17.04 14.48 2.39
N PRO A 102 18.38 14.74 2.35
CA PRO A 102 19.01 15.60 1.34
C PRO A 102 19.09 14.87 -0.03
N ILE A 103 18.01 14.25 -0.43
CA ILE A 103 17.83 13.76 -1.78
C ILE A 103 17.33 14.95 -2.59
N ASN A 104 17.90 15.12 -3.77
CA ASN A 104 17.42 16.14 -4.69
C ASN A 104 15.90 15.97 -4.89
N GLU A 105 15.14 16.96 -4.45
CA GLU A 105 13.66 16.97 -4.52
C GLU A 105 13.17 16.69 -5.94
N THR A 106 13.90 17.15 -6.95
CA THR A 106 13.63 16.85 -8.36
C THR A 106 13.67 15.35 -8.64
N ARG A 107 14.62 14.62 -8.07
CA ARG A 107 14.71 13.14 -8.26
C ARG A 107 13.59 12.39 -7.57
N ILE A 108 13.14 12.86 -6.41
CA ILE A 108 11.98 12.27 -5.73
C ILE A 108 10.72 12.47 -6.57
N ALA A 109 10.50 13.69 -7.06
CA ALA A 109 9.37 14.01 -7.92
C ALA A 109 9.40 13.25 -9.25
N GLU A 110 10.57 13.10 -9.86
CA GLU A 110 10.74 12.27 -11.06
C GLU A 110 10.44 10.79 -10.80
N LEU A 111 10.86 10.26 -9.67
CA LEU A 111 10.60 8.87 -9.30
C LEU A 111 9.11 8.64 -9.06
N GLU A 112 8.46 9.54 -8.34
CA GLU A 112 7.00 9.50 -8.13
C GLU A 112 6.26 9.55 -9.48
N GLN A 113 6.63 10.44 -10.39
CA GLN A 113 6.04 10.54 -11.72
C GLN A 113 6.28 9.27 -12.56
N LYS A 114 7.49 8.71 -12.53
CA LYS A 114 7.80 7.45 -13.23
C LYS A 114 7.00 6.28 -12.66
N THR A 115 6.80 6.25 -11.34
CA THR A 115 5.98 5.24 -10.67
C THR A 115 4.52 5.36 -11.09
N ASP A 116 3.97 6.58 -11.10
CA ASP A 116 2.60 6.83 -11.58
C ASP A 116 2.44 6.36 -13.03
N TYR A 117 3.37 6.72 -13.91
CA TYR A 117 3.36 6.28 -15.31
C TYR A 117 3.42 4.74 -15.42
N ALA A 118 4.29 4.09 -14.65
CA ALA A 118 4.41 2.62 -14.64
C ALA A 118 3.13 1.94 -14.18
N ILE A 119 2.47 2.47 -13.14
CA ILE A 119 1.19 1.98 -12.64
C ILE A 119 0.10 2.15 -13.71
N GLN A 120 0.02 3.32 -14.36
CA GLN A 120 -0.95 3.57 -15.44
C GLN A 120 -0.73 2.62 -16.62
N LEU A 121 0.52 2.38 -17.01
CA LEU A 121 0.86 1.42 -18.07
C LEU A 121 0.45 0.00 -17.68
N LEU A 122 0.77 -0.43 -16.47
CA LEU A 122 0.40 -1.74 -15.94
C LEU A 122 -1.13 -1.90 -15.89
N SER A 123 -1.83 -0.89 -15.39
CA SER A 123 -3.31 -0.83 -15.36
C SER A 123 -3.89 -0.99 -16.78
N GLN A 124 -3.31 -0.32 -17.77
CA GLN A 124 -3.77 -0.45 -19.16
C GLN A 124 -3.50 -1.84 -19.73
N LEU A 125 -2.34 -2.42 -19.47
CA LEU A 125 -1.99 -3.78 -19.92
C LEU A 125 -2.93 -4.82 -19.30
N VAL A 126 -3.16 -4.76 -18.00
CA VAL A 126 -4.08 -5.65 -17.28
C VAL A 126 -5.51 -5.49 -17.81
N SER A 127 -5.95 -4.25 -18.02
CA SER A 127 -7.28 -3.96 -18.58
C SER A 127 -7.46 -4.48 -19.99
N ASN A 128 -6.44 -4.37 -20.84
CA ASN A 128 -6.50 -4.90 -22.21
C ASN A 128 -6.57 -6.44 -22.20
N LEU A 129 -5.77 -7.08 -21.34
CA LEU A 129 -5.79 -8.54 -21.18
C LEU A 129 -7.15 -9.02 -20.66
N PHE A 130 -7.65 -8.43 -19.60
CA PHE A 130 -8.90 -8.83 -18.95
C PHE A 130 -10.14 -8.43 -19.75
N GLY A 131 -10.06 -7.35 -20.55
CA GLY A 131 -11.12 -6.91 -21.43
C GLY A 131 -11.51 -7.97 -22.48
N GLN A 132 -10.57 -8.84 -22.89
CA GLN A 132 -10.84 -9.97 -23.78
C GLN A 132 -11.81 -11.01 -23.14
N PHE A 133 -11.91 -11.00 -21.81
CA PHE A 133 -12.83 -11.85 -21.04
C PHE A 133 -14.07 -11.08 -20.54
N GLY A 134 -14.29 -9.85 -21.05
CA GLY A 134 -15.43 -9.02 -20.68
C GLY A 134 -15.32 -8.38 -19.29
N ILE A 135 -14.10 -8.31 -18.71
CA ILE A 135 -13.82 -7.62 -17.46
C ILE A 135 -13.60 -6.13 -17.76
N SER A 136 -14.31 -5.27 -17.05
CA SER A 136 -14.19 -3.83 -17.24
C SER A 136 -12.85 -3.29 -16.71
N LYS A 137 -12.46 -2.10 -17.19
CA LYS A 137 -11.27 -1.42 -16.67
C LYS A 137 -11.35 -1.18 -15.15
N GLN A 138 -12.52 -0.82 -14.65
CA GLN A 138 -12.73 -0.60 -13.21
C GLN A 138 -12.51 -1.87 -12.39
N GLU A 139 -13.00 -3.01 -12.85
CA GLU A 139 -12.76 -4.33 -12.23
C GLU A 139 -11.27 -4.70 -12.33
N SER A 140 -10.63 -4.42 -13.46
CA SER A 140 -9.20 -4.66 -13.68
C SER A 140 -8.31 -3.81 -12.75
N ASP A 141 -8.64 -2.54 -12.57
CA ASP A 141 -7.93 -1.64 -11.64
C ASP A 141 -8.09 -2.10 -10.19
N LEU A 142 -9.29 -2.56 -9.82
CA LEU A 142 -9.53 -3.10 -8.48
C LEU A 142 -8.79 -4.42 -8.24
N PHE A 143 -8.72 -5.29 -9.25
CA PHE A 143 -7.92 -6.51 -9.22
C PHE A 143 -6.43 -6.19 -9.03
N LEU A 144 -5.91 -5.21 -9.79
CA LEU A 144 -4.53 -4.79 -9.68
C LEU A 144 -4.23 -4.21 -8.27
N THR A 145 -5.17 -3.40 -7.73
CA THR A 145 -5.05 -2.91 -6.35
C THR A 145 -5.00 -4.08 -5.36
N ALA A 146 -5.91 -5.04 -5.44
CA ALA A 146 -5.93 -6.19 -4.54
C ALA A 146 -4.63 -7.02 -4.61
N ALA A 147 -4.05 -7.17 -5.81
CA ALA A 147 -2.78 -7.87 -6.01
C ALA A 147 -1.59 -7.10 -5.41
N LEU A 148 -1.52 -5.79 -5.60
CA LEU A 148 -0.47 -4.94 -5.04
C LEU A 148 -0.57 -4.85 -3.51
N GLU A 149 -1.78 -4.69 -2.96
CA GLU A 149 -2.06 -4.76 -1.52
C GLU A 149 -1.59 -6.09 -0.89
N HIS A 150 -1.80 -7.19 -1.60
CA HIS A 150 -1.27 -8.48 -1.14
C HIS A 150 0.26 -8.49 -1.11
N CYS A 151 0.92 -7.89 -2.10
CA CYS A 151 2.38 -7.76 -2.12
C CYS A 151 2.88 -6.87 -0.98
N THR A 152 2.31 -5.68 -0.78
CA THR A 152 2.72 -4.75 0.28
C THR A 152 2.51 -5.37 1.66
N SER A 153 1.38 -6.00 1.91
CA SER A 153 1.10 -6.69 3.19
C SER A 153 2.05 -7.86 3.45
N THR A 154 2.46 -8.59 2.40
CA THR A 154 3.44 -9.69 2.53
C THR A 154 4.82 -9.17 2.89
N ILE A 155 5.28 -8.10 2.22
CA ILE A 155 6.55 -7.42 2.53
C ILE A 155 6.51 -6.87 3.96
N SER A 156 5.43 -6.22 4.34
CA SER A 156 5.19 -5.67 5.68
C SER A 156 5.23 -6.74 6.77
N ALA A 157 4.60 -7.89 6.51
CA ALA A 157 4.65 -9.02 7.43
C ALA A 157 6.07 -9.59 7.60
N GLN A 158 6.87 -9.65 6.53
CA GLN A 158 8.27 -10.06 6.63
C GLN A 158 9.13 -9.03 7.35
N PHE A 159 8.89 -7.73 7.11
CA PHE A 159 9.54 -6.64 7.83
C PHE A 159 9.31 -6.77 9.34
N LEU A 160 8.06 -6.91 9.79
CA LEU A 160 7.72 -7.02 11.21
C LEU A 160 8.26 -8.30 11.87
N LYS A 161 8.37 -9.40 11.11
CA LYS A 161 8.91 -10.68 11.59
C LYS A 161 10.44 -10.73 11.69
N SER A 162 11.15 -9.75 11.13
CA SER A 162 12.61 -9.76 11.07
C SER A 162 13.25 -8.82 12.10
N PRO A 163 13.56 -9.29 13.32
CA PRO A 163 14.24 -8.46 14.30
C PRO A 163 15.59 -7.91 13.80
N LYS A 164 16.30 -8.72 13.01
CA LYS A 164 17.59 -8.30 12.42
C LYS A 164 17.42 -7.12 11.47
N PHE A 165 16.36 -7.13 10.67
CA PHE A 165 16.08 -6.02 9.75
C PHE A 165 15.68 -4.75 10.51
N ASN A 166 14.83 -4.88 11.52
CA ASN A 166 14.40 -3.75 12.35
C ASN A 166 15.56 -3.11 13.12
N GLN A 167 16.53 -3.92 13.58
CA GLN A 167 17.74 -3.44 14.24
C GLN A 167 18.67 -2.62 13.32
N LEU A 168 18.53 -2.73 12.02
CA LEU A 168 19.26 -1.88 11.06
C LEU A 168 18.75 -0.44 11.07
N ILE A 169 17.51 -0.20 11.46
CA ILE A 169 16.95 1.16 11.58
C ILE A 169 17.31 1.72 12.96
N GLN A 170 18.31 2.57 12.98
CA GLN A 170 18.89 3.10 14.24
C GLN A 170 18.08 4.26 14.83
N ASP A 171 17.38 5.01 13.99
CA ASP A 171 16.54 6.12 14.45
C ASP A 171 15.16 5.59 14.89
N PRO A 172 14.73 5.83 16.14
CA PRO A 172 13.47 5.31 16.66
C PRO A 172 12.22 5.91 15.99
N GLU A 173 12.26 7.15 15.51
CA GLU A 173 11.13 7.74 14.80
C GLU A 173 11.00 7.17 13.39
N ILE A 174 12.12 6.90 12.71
CA ILE A 174 12.13 6.21 11.43
C ILE A 174 11.61 4.77 11.57
N LEU A 175 12.08 4.06 12.61
CA LEU A 175 11.58 2.71 12.88
C LEU A 175 10.07 2.71 13.17
N LYS A 176 9.61 3.64 14.00
CA LYS A 176 8.18 3.81 14.32
C LYS A 176 7.34 4.10 13.08
N PHE A 177 7.83 4.94 12.17
CA PHE A 177 7.17 5.24 10.90
C PHE A 177 6.98 3.96 10.06
N TRP A 178 8.04 3.19 9.83
CA TRP A 178 7.97 1.97 9.02
C TRP A 178 7.17 0.86 9.69
N VAL A 179 7.25 0.73 11.02
CA VAL A 179 6.44 -0.24 11.78
C VAL A 179 4.96 0.11 11.73
N TRP A 180 4.62 1.38 11.89
CA TRP A 180 3.24 1.86 11.79
C TRP A 180 2.65 1.56 10.41
N HIS A 181 3.34 1.95 9.33
CA HIS A 181 2.92 1.67 7.97
C HIS A 181 2.73 0.15 7.75
N ALA A 182 3.71 -0.64 8.12
CA ALA A 182 3.64 -2.10 7.95
C ALA A 182 2.48 -2.75 8.71
N ILE A 183 2.10 -2.24 9.88
CA ILE A 183 0.92 -2.73 10.62
C ILE A 183 -0.36 -2.41 9.85
N GLU A 184 -0.52 -1.19 9.34
CA GLU A 184 -1.72 -0.77 8.63
C GLU A 184 -1.87 -1.49 7.29
N GLU A 185 -0.78 -1.78 6.56
CA GLU A 185 -0.78 -2.62 5.36
C GLU A 185 -1.34 -4.04 5.61
N ILE A 186 -1.04 -4.61 6.78
CA ILE A 186 -1.58 -5.93 7.15
C ILE A 186 -3.05 -5.84 7.55
N GLU A 187 -3.46 -4.75 8.20
CA GLU A 187 -4.85 -4.55 8.65
C GLU A 187 -5.83 -4.46 7.47
N HIS A 188 -5.47 -3.73 6.42
CA HIS A 188 -6.39 -3.45 5.31
C HIS A 188 -6.19 -4.30 4.04
N LYS A 189 -5.26 -5.24 4.06
CA LYS A 189 -4.89 -6.12 2.92
C LYS A 189 -6.05 -6.79 2.18
N ASN A 190 -7.19 -7.01 2.84
CA ASN A 190 -8.33 -7.71 2.25
C ASN A 190 -9.40 -6.77 1.69
N VAL A 191 -9.36 -5.47 1.99
CA VAL A 191 -10.46 -4.55 1.64
C VAL A 191 -10.71 -4.49 0.14
N ALA A 192 -9.64 -4.35 -0.65
CA ALA A 192 -9.74 -4.32 -2.10
C ALA A 192 -10.20 -5.68 -2.67
N PHE A 193 -9.75 -6.79 -2.08
CA PHE A 193 -10.14 -8.13 -2.48
C PHE A 193 -11.61 -8.41 -2.15
N ASP A 194 -12.06 -8.10 -0.94
CA ASP A 194 -13.46 -8.30 -0.51
C ASP A 194 -14.42 -7.46 -1.36
N LEU A 195 -14.01 -6.22 -1.69
CA LEU A 195 -14.77 -5.39 -2.62
C LEU A 195 -14.80 -6.00 -4.03
N LEU A 196 -13.67 -6.52 -4.52
CA LEU A 196 -13.60 -7.18 -5.81
C LEU A 196 -14.53 -8.40 -5.86
N GLU A 197 -14.50 -9.27 -4.87
CA GLU A 197 -15.40 -10.43 -4.80
C GLU A 197 -16.88 -10.05 -4.78
N LYS A 198 -17.20 -8.91 -4.17
CA LYS A 198 -18.57 -8.41 -4.09
C LYS A 198 -19.07 -7.83 -5.40
N VAL A 199 -18.25 -7.05 -6.09
CA VAL A 199 -18.66 -6.34 -7.32
C VAL A 199 -18.52 -7.21 -8.56
N TYR A 200 -17.62 -8.15 -8.55
CA TYR A 200 -17.31 -9.00 -9.68
C TYR A 200 -18.51 -9.86 -10.09
N ASP A 201 -18.75 -9.96 -11.37
CA ASP A 201 -19.81 -10.82 -11.91
C ASP A 201 -19.29 -12.25 -12.12
N LYS A 202 -19.68 -13.17 -11.24
CA LYS A 202 -19.28 -14.59 -11.28
C LYS A 202 -19.74 -15.32 -12.55
N SER A 203 -20.65 -14.74 -13.35
CA SER A 203 -21.04 -15.27 -14.65
C SER A 203 -19.97 -15.09 -15.73
N LYS A 204 -19.07 -14.10 -15.54
CA LYS A 204 -17.93 -13.88 -16.41
C LYS A 204 -16.83 -14.86 -15.96
N LYS A 205 -16.40 -15.76 -16.80
CA LYS A 205 -15.38 -16.85 -16.63
C LYS A 205 -14.23 -16.62 -15.62
N TYR A 206 -14.56 -16.19 -14.41
CA TYR A 206 -13.61 -15.89 -13.33
C TYR A 206 -12.79 -17.11 -12.92
N TYR A 207 -13.38 -18.29 -12.99
CA TYR A 207 -12.69 -19.54 -12.62
C TYR A 207 -11.53 -19.92 -13.55
N THR A 208 -11.47 -19.37 -14.76
CA THR A 208 -10.36 -19.59 -15.70
C THR A 208 -9.09 -18.79 -15.32
N LEU A 209 -9.21 -17.79 -14.45
CA LEU A 209 -8.08 -16.95 -14.00
C LEU A 209 -7.52 -17.44 -12.65
N ARG A 210 -8.18 -18.40 -11.99
CA ARG A 210 -7.73 -19.02 -10.74
C ARG A 210 -6.94 -20.32 -10.94
N ALA A 211 -6.93 -20.85 -12.14
CA ALA A 211 -6.16 -22.03 -12.53
C ALA A 211 -4.81 -21.66 -13.12
#